data_b47356afcc8c9bbd5e28d8ff04595dc9
#
_entry.id   b47356afcc8c9bbd5e28d8ff04595dc9
#
_cell.length_a   1.000
_cell.length_b   1.000
_cell.length_c   1.000
_cell.angle_alpha   90.00
_cell.angle_beta   90.00
_cell.angle_gamma   90.00
#
_symmetry.space_group_name_H-M   'P 1'
#
loop_
_entity.id
_entity.type
_entity.pdbx_description
1 polymer ?
#
loop_
_entity_poly.entity_id
_entity_poly.type
_entity_poly.pdbx_seq_one_letter_code
_entity_poly.pdbx_strand_id
1 'polypeptide(L)'
;MIPLGEFLVEDEVTFNESRRKVLRLAQALGFDEIGATRLAMAYSELCRLGVDRPGGVRTHLGLEEQPGGLALGVDFAFSANTGAPLVADAFFRSFTAIPGAAWSYRGLLPLPDHCFRLDEELLESLRSRLAHPSRE
;
A
#
# COMPACT_ATOMS: atom_id res chain seq x y z
N MET A 1 -12.46 -4.30 1.71
CA MET A 1 -11.08 -4.27 2.26
C MET A 1 -11.11 -3.73 3.67
N ILE A 2 -10.46 -4.41 4.59
CA ILE A 2 -10.39 -3.97 5.99
C ILE A 2 -9.31 -2.88 6.09
N PRO A 3 -9.66 -1.63 6.43
CA PRO A 3 -8.70 -0.54 6.38
C PRO A 3 -7.65 -0.64 7.49
N LEU A 4 -6.40 -0.38 7.15
CA LEU A 4 -5.29 -0.29 8.09
C LEU A 4 -4.81 1.15 8.28
N GLY A 5 -4.76 1.92 7.20
CA GLY A 5 -4.32 3.30 7.27
C GLY A 5 -4.30 3.96 5.90
N GLU A 6 -4.07 5.27 5.89
CA GLU A 6 -3.98 6.05 4.65
C GLU A 6 -2.89 7.11 4.74
N PHE A 7 -2.39 7.52 3.59
CA PHE A 7 -1.39 8.59 3.48
C PHE A 7 -1.76 9.53 2.34
N LEU A 8 -1.53 10.82 2.54
CA LEU A 8 -1.50 11.79 1.47
C LEU A 8 -0.03 12.05 1.11
N VAL A 9 0.37 11.61 -0.08
CA VAL A 9 1.75 11.73 -0.54
C VAL A 9 1.82 12.89 -1.53
N GLU A 10 2.34 14.02 -1.08
CA GLU A 10 2.34 15.27 -1.85
C GLU A 10 3.69 15.96 -1.92
N ASP A 11 4.68 15.50 -1.14
CA ASP A 11 6.02 16.07 -1.11
C ASP A 11 7.05 15.02 -0.70
N GLU A 12 8.33 15.39 -0.65
CA GLU A 12 9.40 14.46 -0.27
C GLU A 12 9.27 13.95 1.17
N VAL A 13 8.77 14.77 2.08
CA VAL A 13 8.61 14.37 3.49
C VAL A 13 7.56 13.28 3.60
N THR A 14 6.37 13.51 3.04
CA THR A 14 5.28 12.53 3.08
C THR A 14 5.61 11.29 2.27
N PHE A 15 6.34 11.45 1.16
CA PHE A 15 6.81 10.33 0.34
C PHE A 15 7.73 9.39 1.16
N ASN A 16 8.76 9.94 1.78
CA ASN A 16 9.71 9.15 2.56
C ASN A 16 9.06 8.51 3.78
N GLU A 17 8.19 9.24 4.45
CA GLU A 17 7.47 8.77 5.63
C GLU A 17 6.58 7.57 5.28
N SER A 18 5.75 7.70 4.25
CA SER A 18 4.84 6.64 3.85
C SER A 18 5.59 5.40 3.36
N ARG A 19 6.67 5.58 2.60
CA ARG A 19 7.49 4.48 2.11
C ARG A 19 8.07 3.65 3.26
N ARG A 20 8.60 4.31 4.30
CA ARG A 20 9.14 3.61 5.46
C ARG A 20 8.07 2.83 6.20
N LYS A 21 6.89 3.42 6.35
CA LYS A 21 5.77 2.75 7.03
C LYS A 21 5.26 1.54 6.24
N VAL A 22 5.20 1.65 4.92
CA VAL A 22 4.83 0.52 4.06
C VAL A 22 5.84 -0.62 4.19
N LEU A 23 7.13 -0.30 4.21
CA LEU A 23 8.18 -1.31 4.41
C LEU A 23 8.00 -2.04 5.74
N ARG A 24 7.77 -1.31 6.81
CA ARG A 24 7.58 -1.89 8.15
C ARG A 24 6.29 -2.69 8.25
N LEU A 25 5.22 -2.22 7.62
CA LEU A 25 3.98 -2.96 7.57
C LEU A 25 4.18 -4.31 6.87
N ALA A 26 4.88 -4.31 5.74
CA ALA A 26 5.19 -5.54 5.02
C ALA A 26 5.96 -6.53 5.89
N GLN A 27 6.97 -6.05 6.61
CA GLN A 27 7.72 -6.88 7.54
C GLN A 27 6.83 -7.46 8.64
N ALA A 28 5.95 -6.66 9.20
CA ALA A 28 5.00 -7.09 10.24
C ALA A 28 4.00 -8.12 9.71
N LEU A 29 3.69 -8.09 8.43
CA LEU A 29 2.79 -9.04 7.77
C LEU A 29 3.49 -10.33 7.33
N GLY A 30 4.77 -10.48 7.63
CA GLY A 30 5.50 -11.71 7.35
C GLY A 30 6.26 -11.76 6.03
N PHE A 31 6.29 -10.67 5.27
CA PHE A 31 7.11 -10.61 4.06
C PHE A 31 8.60 -10.67 4.46
N ASP A 32 9.38 -11.43 3.70
CA ASP A 32 10.83 -11.46 3.91
C ASP A 32 11.45 -10.13 3.45
N GLU A 33 12.75 -9.97 3.67
CA GLU A 33 13.46 -8.74 3.33
C GLU A 33 13.31 -8.37 1.85
N ILE A 34 13.43 -9.36 0.97
CA ILE A 34 13.31 -9.13 -0.47
C ILE A 34 11.88 -8.72 -0.83
N GLY A 35 10.88 -9.43 -0.32
CA GLY A 35 9.48 -9.14 -0.59
C GLY A 35 9.06 -7.77 -0.06
N ALA A 36 9.47 -7.43 1.16
CA ALA A 36 9.17 -6.13 1.76
C ALA A 36 9.83 -4.98 0.98
N THR A 37 11.08 -5.16 0.57
CA THR A 37 11.80 -4.17 -0.24
C THR A 37 11.15 -3.97 -1.59
N ARG A 38 10.73 -5.05 -2.25
CA ARG A 38 10.04 -4.97 -3.55
C ARG A 38 8.71 -4.22 -3.43
N LEU A 39 7.95 -4.48 -2.37
CA LEU A 39 6.70 -3.76 -2.13
C LEU A 39 6.98 -2.27 -1.95
N ALA A 40 7.97 -1.91 -1.13
CA ALA A 40 8.32 -0.52 -0.90
C ALA A 40 8.78 0.18 -2.20
N MET A 41 9.51 -0.54 -3.06
CA MET A 41 9.92 -0.01 -4.36
C MET A 41 8.73 0.22 -5.28
N ALA A 42 7.84 -0.75 -5.40
CA ALA A 42 6.64 -0.62 -6.22
C ALA A 42 5.75 0.53 -5.74
N TYR A 43 5.55 0.61 -4.43
CA TYR A 43 4.82 1.71 -3.81
C TYR A 43 5.45 3.06 -4.17
N SER A 44 6.77 3.15 -4.04
CA SER A 44 7.51 4.38 -4.34
C SER A 44 7.37 4.80 -5.80
N GLU A 45 7.52 3.86 -6.72
CA GLU A 45 7.40 4.16 -8.16
C GLU A 45 6.00 4.68 -8.51
N LEU A 46 4.97 4.09 -7.93
CA LEU A 46 3.60 4.55 -8.16
C LEU A 46 3.35 5.92 -7.54
N CYS A 47 3.84 6.15 -6.33
CA CYS A 47 3.69 7.46 -5.69
C CYS A 47 4.40 8.58 -6.47
N ARG A 48 5.55 8.28 -7.09
CA ARG A 48 6.27 9.27 -7.89
C ARG A 48 5.48 9.78 -9.08
N LEU A 49 4.53 9.00 -9.59
CA LEU A 49 3.67 9.45 -10.67
C LEU A 49 2.77 10.62 -10.24
N GLY A 50 2.49 10.75 -8.96
CA GLY A 50 1.57 11.76 -8.45
C GLY A 50 2.19 12.79 -7.52
N VAL A 51 3.36 12.53 -6.93
CA VAL A 51 3.92 13.41 -5.89
C VAL A 51 4.25 14.80 -6.40
N ASP A 52 4.66 14.94 -7.67
CA ASP A 52 5.02 16.22 -8.27
C ASP A 52 3.82 16.97 -8.86
N ARG A 53 2.62 16.39 -8.77
CA ARG A 53 1.41 16.99 -9.29
C ARG A 53 0.61 17.65 -8.18
N PRO A 54 -0.13 18.74 -8.47
CA PRO A 54 -1.00 19.36 -7.47
C PRO A 54 -1.99 18.33 -6.92
N GLY A 55 -2.11 18.26 -5.59
CA GLY A 55 -2.99 17.30 -4.93
C GLY A 55 -2.36 15.94 -4.64
N GLY A 56 -1.19 15.63 -5.21
CA GLY A 56 -0.44 14.41 -4.92
C GLY A 56 -1.17 13.12 -5.23
N VAL A 57 -0.89 12.11 -4.42
CA VAL A 57 -1.56 10.81 -4.48
C VAL A 57 -1.99 10.40 -3.07
N ARG A 58 -3.24 9.95 -2.93
CA ARG A 58 -3.75 9.41 -1.67
C ARG A 58 -3.68 7.89 -1.72
N THR A 59 -3.02 7.29 -0.74
CA THR A 59 -2.90 5.84 -0.67
C THR A 59 -3.67 5.29 0.52
N HIS A 60 -4.30 4.13 0.34
CA HIS A 60 -5.01 3.41 1.39
C HIS A 60 -4.46 2.00 1.46
N LEU A 61 -4.11 1.55 2.67
CA LEU A 61 -3.63 0.20 2.89
C LEU A 61 -4.67 -0.58 3.69
N GLY A 62 -4.87 -1.82 3.33
CA GLY A 62 -5.84 -2.67 4.00
C GLY A 62 -5.60 -4.14 3.75
N LEU A 63 -6.41 -4.96 4.40
CA LEU A 63 -6.38 -6.41 4.23
C LEU A 63 -7.67 -6.86 3.55
N GLU A 64 -7.53 -7.76 2.60
CA GLU A 64 -8.67 -8.32 1.87
C GLU A 64 -8.66 -9.83 1.96
N GLU A 65 -9.82 -10.42 2.25
CA GLU A 65 -9.96 -11.86 2.23
C GLU A 65 -10.08 -12.34 0.79
N GLN A 66 -9.25 -13.32 0.44
CA GLN A 66 -9.22 -13.94 -0.86
C GLN A 66 -9.47 -15.43 -0.71
N PRO A 67 -9.88 -16.16 -1.76
CA PRO A 67 -10.12 -17.60 -1.66
C PRO A 67 -8.94 -18.41 -1.13
N GLY A 68 -7.72 -17.95 -1.32
CA GLY A 68 -6.51 -18.63 -0.84
C GLY A 68 -5.92 -18.08 0.45
N GLY A 69 -6.56 -17.10 1.10
CA GLY A 69 -6.05 -16.47 2.32
C GLY A 69 -6.16 -14.96 2.29
N LEU A 70 -5.37 -14.28 3.12
CA LEU A 70 -5.39 -12.82 3.17
C LEU A 70 -4.44 -12.22 2.14
N ALA A 71 -4.80 -11.05 1.63
CA ALA A 71 -3.97 -10.25 0.76
C ALA A 71 -3.84 -8.83 1.32
N LEU A 72 -2.67 -8.24 1.13
CA LEU A 72 -2.48 -6.80 1.36
C LEU A 72 -3.01 -6.06 0.14
N GLY A 73 -3.92 -5.13 0.37
CA GLY A 73 -4.43 -4.24 -0.65
C GLY A 73 -3.83 -2.85 -0.49
N VAL A 74 -3.41 -2.27 -1.62
CA VAL A 74 -2.90 -0.91 -1.64
C VAL A 74 -3.67 -0.15 -2.72
N ASP A 75 -4.43 0.85 -2.31
CA ASP A 75 -5.17 1.71 -3.22
C ASP A 75 -4.38 2.98 -3.47
N PHE A 76 -4.33 3.38 -4.74
CA PHE A 76 -3.68 4.62 -5.17
C PHE A 76 -4.73 5.49 -5.85
N ALA A 77 -5.04 6.63 -5.24
CA ALA A 77 -5.95 7.62 -5.82
C ALA A 77 -5.14 8.83 -6.26
N PHE A 78 -4.92 8.95 -7.56
CA PHE A 78 -4.16 10.06 -8.12
C PHE A 78 -5.07 11.27 -8.31
N SER A 79 -4.50 12.47 -8.16
CA SER A 79 -5.23 13.72 -8.34
C SER A 79 -5.41 14.12 -9.80
N ALA A 80 -4.70 13.45 -10.72
CA ALA A 80 -4.75 13.71 -12.14
C ALA A 80 -4.48 12.42 -12.92
N ASN A 81 -4.79 12.45 -14.23
CA ASN A 81 -4.49 11.32 -15.10
C ASN A 81 -2.98 11.17 -15.29
N THR A 82 -2.43 10.07 -14.79
CA THR A 82 -1.00 9.75 -14.89
C THR A 82 -0.72 8.68 -15.96
N GLY A 83 -1.76 8.21 -16.66
CA GLY A 83 -1.68 7.06 -17.54
C GLY A 83 -1.77 5.75 -16.76
N ALA A 84 -1.82 4.64 -17.46
CA ALA A 84 -1.82 3.33 -16.81
C ALA A 84 -0.44 3.04 -16.23
N PRO A 85 -0.32 2.79 -14.91
CA PRO A 85 0.99 2.50 -14.30
C PRO A 85 1.41 1.07 -14.61
N LEU A 86 2.09 0.87 -15.72
CA LEU A 86 2.51 -0.45 -16.22
C LEU A 86 3.46 -1.19 -15.29
N VAL A 87 4.22 -0.47 -14.49
CA VAL A 87 5.23 -1.06 -13.58
C VAL A 87 4.57 -1.93 -12.52
N ALA A 88 3.37 -1.58 -12.10
CA ALA A 88 2.67 -2.29 -11.03
C ALA A 88 2.25 -3.71 -11.42
N ASP A 89 1.98 -3.95 -12.70
CA ASP A 89 1.57 -5.27 -13.18
C ASP A 89 2.64 -6.34 -12.98
N ALA A 90 3.90 -5.93 -12.90
CA ALA A 90 5.00 -6.87 -12.70
C ALA A 90 5.16 -7.29 -11.23
N PHE A 91 4.61 -6.52 -10.30
CA PHE A 91 4.78 -6.75 -8.88
C PHE A 91 3.54 -7.30 -8.18
N PHE A 92 2.39 -6.63 -8.35
CA PHE A 92 1.15 -7.05 -7.72
C PHE A 92 0.53 -8.23 -8.45
N ARG A 93 -0.09 -9.15 -7.71
CA ARG A 93 -0.82 -10.26 -8.33
C ARG A 93 -1.96 -9.76 -9.20
N SER A 94 -2.65 -8.72 -8.73
CA SER A 94 -3.61 -8.00 -9.55
C SER A 94 -3.45 -6.51 -9.31
N PHE A 95 -3.61 -5.72 -10.37
CA PHE A 95 -3.56 -4.28 -10.30
C PHE A 95 -4.61 -3.74 -11.27
N THR A 96 -5.71 -3.26 -10.71
CA THR A 96 -6.89 -2.91 -11.51
C THR A 96 -7.43 -1.55 -11.11
N ALA A 97 -8.08 -0.88 -12.09
CA ALA A 97 -8.78 0.36 -11.81
C ALA A 97 -9.96 0.10 -10.86
N ILE A 98 -10.19 1.04 -9.96
CA ILE A 98 -11.32 0.97 -9.02
C ILE A 98 -12.53 1.56 -9.72
N PRO A 99 -13.62 0.77 -9.91
CA PRO A 99 -14.82 1.25 -10.59
C PRO A 99 -15.42 2.47 -9.89
N GLY A 100 -15.80 3.48 -10.67
CA GLY A 100 -16.44 4.68 -10.14
C GLY A 100 -15.51 5.69 -9.49
N ALA A 101 -14.21 5.43 -9.45
CA ALA A 101 -13.22 6.34 -8.89
C ALA A 101 -12.19 6.69 -9.95
N ALA A 102 -12.21 7.93 -10.43
CA ALA A 102 -11.30 8.38 -11.49
C ALA A 102 -9.84 8.29 -11.03
N TRP A 103 -8.99 7.77 -11.91
CA TRP A 103 -7.53 7.67 -11.68
C TRP A 103 -7.15 6.94 -10.40
N SER A 104 -7.97 5.97 -9.99
CA SER A 104 -7.74 5.17 -8.79
C SER A 104 -7.54 3.72 -9.13
N TYR A 105 -6.57 3.07 -8.47
CA TYR A 105 -6.16 1.70 -8.76
C TYR A 105 -5.96 0.93 -7.46
N ARG A 106 -6.22 -0.37 -7.51
CA ARG A 106 -5.97 -1.27 -6.38
C ARG A 106 -4.98 -2.35 -6.77
N GLY A 107 -3.88 -2.44 -6.01
CA GLY A 107 -2.94 -3.53 -6.08
C GLY A 107 -3.20 -4.53 -4.96
N LEU A 108 -3.16 -5.82 -5.29
CA LEU A 108 -3.31 -6.89 -4.31
C LEU A 108 -2.08 -7.77 -4.30
N LEU A 109 -1.59 -8.09 -3.11
CA LEU A 109 -0.45 -8.95 -2.90
C LEU A 109 -0.76 -9.97 -1.79
N PRO A 110 -0.80 -11.28 -2.09
CA PRO A 110 -1.08 -12.30 -1.08
C PRO A 110 -0.05 -12.25 0.04
N LEU A 111 -0.51 -12.45 1.28
CA LEU A 111 0.40 -12.56 2.41
C LEU A 111 1.18 -13.87 2.31
N PRO A 112 2.48 -13.86 2.65
CA PRO A 112 3.30 -15.06 2.55
C PRO A 112 2.96 -16.12 3.59
N ASP A 113 2.39 -15.73 4.71
CA ASP A 113 2.03 -16.64 5.79
C ASP A 113 0.52 -16.83 5.86
N HIS A 114 0.07 -18.07 5.70
CA HIS A 114 -1.34 -18.42 5.75
C HIS A 114 -1.88 -18.57 7.18
N CYS A 115 -1.00 -18.42 8.18
CA CYS A 115 -1.37 -18.59 9.59
C CYS A 115 -1.80 -17.30 10.27
N PHE A 116 -1.85 -16.18 9.55
CA PHE A 116 -2.33 -14.93 10.13
C PHE A 116 -3.81 -15.03 10.47
N ARG A 117 -4.11 -14.84 11.75
CA ARG A 117 -5.47 -14.69 12.22
C ARG A 117 -5.84 -13.23 12.23
N LEU A 118 -6.94 -12.92 11.57
CA LEU A 118 -7.48 -11.58 11.55
C LEU A 118 -8.29 -11.36 12.83
N ASP A 119 -7.66 -10.84 13.87
CA ASP A 119 -8.35 -10.47 15.11
C ASP A 119 -8.16 -8.98 15.40
N GLU A 120 -8.93 -8.48 16.37
CA GLU A 120 -8.91 -7.05 16.72
C GLU A 120 -7.54 -6.59 17.22
N GLU A 121 -6.85 -7.43 17.96
CA GLU A 121 -5.54 -7.11 18.50
C GLU A 121 -4.51 -6.93 17.39
N LEU A 122 -4.52 -7.82 16.40
CA LEU A 122 -3.63 -7.71 15.25
C LEU A 122 -3.94 -6.44 14.44
N LEU A 123 -5.23 -6.19 14.16
CA LEU A 123 -5.64 -5.00 13.42
C LEU A 123 -5.22 -3.72 14.11
N GLU A 124 -5.43 -3.65 15.42
CA GLU A 124 -5.04 -2.48 16.19
C GLU A 124 -3.53 -2.26 16.18
N SER A 125 -2.76 -3.33 16.31
CA SER A 125 -1.29 -3.28 16.23
C SER A 125 -0.82 -2.75 14.87
N LEU A 126 -1.39 -3.26 13.78
CA LEU A 126 -1.03 -2.83 12.43
C LEU A 126 -1.41 -1.38 12.19
N ARG A 127 -2.61 -0.97 12.61
CA ARG A 127 -3.07 0.41 12.48
C ARG A 127 -2.18 1.37 13.27
N SER A 128 -1.77 0.97 14.45
CA SER A 128 -0.87 1.78 15.29
C SER A 128 0.48 2.02 14.61
N ARG A 129 1.03 1.02 13.92
CA ARG A 129 2.30 1.15 13.20
C ARG A 129 2.23 2.19 12.09
N LEU A 130 1.07 2.33 11.45
CA LEU A 130 0.87 3.30 10.37
C LEU A 130 0.53 4.69 10.91
N ALA A 131 -0.18 4.77 12.01
CA ALA A 131 -0.65 6.03 12.57
C ALA A 131 0.45 6.83 13.28
N HIS A 132 1.39 6.14 13.93
CA HIS A 132 2.42 6.82 14.72
C HIS A 132 3.60 7.25 13.86
N PRO A 133 4.22 8.41 14.17
CA PRO A 133 5.39 8.88 13.45
C PRO A 133 6.53 7.85 13.53
N SER A 134 7.26 7.72 12.43
CA SER A 134 8.45 6.89 12.40
C SER A 134 9.57 7.58 13.19
N ARG A 135 10.09 6.90 14.22
CA ARG A 135 11.19 7.41 15.03
C ARG A 135 12.51 6.82 14.53
N GLU A 136 13.08 7.45 13.56
CA GLU A 136 14.44 7.12 13.14
C GLU A 136 15.16 8.32 12.60
#